data_5690701240e14aac987ecf676da54903
#
_entry.id   5690701240e14aac987ecf676da54903
#
_cell.length_a   1.000
_cell.length_b   1.000
_cell.length_c   1.000
_cell.angle_alpha   90.00
_cell.angle_beta   90.00
_cell.angle_gamma   90.00
#
_symmetry.space_group_name_H-M   'P 1'
#
loop_
_entity.id
_entity.type
_entity.pdbx_description
1 polymer ?
#
loop_
_entity_poly.entity_id
_entity_poly.type
_entity_poly.pdbx_seq_one_letter_code
_entity_poly.pdbx_strand_id
1 'polypeptide(L)'
;MFKEPSFLKKANLFQPILVVVISIIGGTPMEGANTGKIVLLVILGAAFIVWHVECQRLINRNREMKKQACTLKNRSAALYKKTYAALSGEYENFANKLNGENRREKKADGSRATTESFNSACLFLCSTIAAALAEYKSSLIFEVLYIQAERQQGQTFLRVTGYAQGEHNNDIPSLLAQPPRPVTGTPSMLDEQLFAERHLSPVVLSGPAEVRRSFFRKRNQPPEEKYMQYLAIPVLSRRNEIIGLIEVSVKKNPFIFPVVMLETHELADIRSWLYHLKDHFLLFHEIERAVRHDLP
;
A
#
# COMPACT_ATOMS: atom_id res chain seq x y z
N MET A 1 -16.02 -3.98 -15.13
CA MET A 1 -17.44 -4.32 -15.40
C MET A 1 -17.65 -5.79 -15.00
N PHE A 2 -18.19 -6.05 -13.79
CA PHE A 2 -18.43 -7.41 -13.30
C PHE A 2 -19.66 -7.94 -14.01
N LYS A 3 -19.47 -8.95 -14.86
CA LYS A 3 -20.59 -9.70 -15.44
C LYS A 3 -21.35 -10.39 -14.31
N GLU A 4 -22.68 -10.25 -14.29
CA GLU A 4 -23.50 -11.06 -13.40
C GLU A 4 -23.18 -12.53 -13.62
N PRO A 5 -22.91 -13.30 -12.53
CA PRO A 5 -22.63 -14.72 -12.69
C PRO A 5 -23.82 -15.40 -13.41
N SER A 6 -23.51 -16.19 -14.42
CA SER A 6 -24.50 -16.91 -15.24
C SER A 6 -25.49 -17.75 -14.41
N PHE A 7 -25.10 -18.10 -13.19
CA PHE A 7 -25.89 -18.80 -12.19
C PHE A 7 -27.09 -17.97 -11.69
N LEU A 8 -26.93 -16.65 -11.45
CA LEU A 8 -28.04 -15.78 -11.01
C LEU A 8 -29.10 -15.61 -12.08
N LYS A 9 -28.72 -15.60 -13.37
CA LYS A 9 -29.68 -15.61 -14.48
C LYS A 9 -30.46 -16.92 -14.55
N LYS A 10 -29.82 -18.06 -14.28
CA LYS A 10 -30.47 -19.37 -14.22
C LYS A 10 -31.39 -19.49 -13.00
N ALA A 11 -31.00 -18.97 -11.84
CA ALA A 11 -31.83 -18.97 -10.65
C ALA A 11 -33.17 -18.23 -10.84
N ASN A 12 -33.17 -17.11 -11.54
CA ASN A 12 -34.37 -16.34 -11.84
C ASN A 12 -35.30 -17.06 -12.84
N LEU A 13 -34.77 -17.94 -13.67
CA LEU A 13 -35.58 -18.76 -14.62
C LEU A 13 -36.21 -19.97 -13.92
N PHE A 14 -35.58 -20.52 -12.90
CA PHE A 14 -36.12 -21.69 -12.18
C PHE A 14 -37.28 -21.35 -11.24
N GLN A 15 -37.30 -20.14 -10.70
CA GLN A 15 -38.36 -19.71 -9.77
C GLN A 15 -39.76 -19.78 -10.35
N PRO A 16 -40.07 -19.25 -11.55
CA PRO A 16 -41.41 -19.37 -12.14
C PRO A 16 -41.77 -20.82 -12.52
N ILE A 17 -40.81 -21.62 -12.96
CA ILE A 17 -41.03 -23.02 -13.31
C ILE A 17 -41.46 -23.81 -12.07
N LEU A 18 -40.77 -23.61 -10.94
CA LEU A 18 -41.08 -24.32 -9.70
C LEU A 18 -42.44 -23.91 -9.12
N VAL A 19 -42.82 -22.65 -9.23
CA VAL A 19 -44.15 -22.14 -8.82
C VAL A 19 -45.24 -22.79 -9.69
N VAL A 20 -45.02 -22.89 -11.00
CA VAL A 20 -45.95 -23.54 -11.92
C VAL A 20 -46.11 -25.05 -11.59
N VAL A 21 -45.00 -25.75 -11.34
CA VAL A 21 -45.02 -27.16 -10.94
C VAL A 21 -45.78 -27.41 -9.64
N ILE A 22 -45.54 -26.55 -8.62
CA ILE A 22 -46.27 -26.64 -7.35
C ILE A 22 -47.76 -26.33 -7.55
N SER A 23 -48.12 -25.37 -8.40
CA SER A 23 -49.50 -25.03 -8.71
C SER A 23 -50.23 -26.15 -9.47
N ILE A 24 -49.56 -26.84 -10.38
CA ILE A 24 -50.13 -27.97 -11.13
C ILE A 24 -50.34 -29.16 -10.18
N ILE A 25 -49.39 -29.46 -9.30
CA ILE A 25 -49.51 -30.57 -8.35
C ILE A 25 -50.58 -30.26 -7.28
N GLY A 26 -50.68 -29.02 -6.82
CA GLY A 26 -51.67 -28.59 -5.83
C GLY A 26 -53.07 -28.38 -6.37
N GLY A 27 -53.23 -28.14 -7.70
CA GLY A 27 -54.51 -27.93 -8.38
C GLY A 27 -55.25 -29.20 -8.83
N THR A 28 -54.66 -30.40 -8.65
CA THR A 28 -55.36 -31.67 -8.95
C THR A 28 -56.39 -31.96 -7.85
N PRO A 29 -57.68 -32.30 -8.21
CA PRO A 29 -58.71 -32.51 -7.19
C PRO A 29 -58.29 -33.59 -6.20
N MET A 30 -58.54 -33.33 -4.93
CA MET A 30 -58.14 -34.14 -3.76
C MET A 30 -59.01 -35.40 -3.54
N GLU A 31 -59.84 -35.81 -4.50
CA GLU A 31 -60.58 -37.03 -4.37
C GLU A 31 -59.64 -38.24 -4.44
N GLY A 32 -59.30 -38.78 -3.28
CA GLY A 32 -58.33 -39.86 -3.11
C GLY A 32 -56.90 -39.38 -2.83
N ALA A 33 -56.74 -38.43 -1.90
CA ALA A 33 -55.43 -37.88 -1.51
C ALA A 33 -54.45 -38.98 -1.05
N ASN A 34 -53.62 -39.42 -1.97
CA ASN A 34 -52.53 -40.35 -1.71
C ASN A 34 -51.54 -39.62 -0.79
N THR A 35 -51.37 -40.11 0.45
CA THR A 35 -50.46 -39.54 1.48
C THR A 35 -49.10 -39.19 0.85
N GLY A 36 -48.65 -39.92 -0.16
CA GLY A 36 -47.45 -39.66 -0.92
C GLY A 36 -47.39 -38.33 -1.65
N LYS A 37 -48.56 -37.81 -2.16
CA LYS A 37 -48.61 -36.49 -2.81
C LYS A 37 -48.42 -35.34 -1.84
N ILE A 38 -49.00 -35.46 -0.63
CA ILE A 38 -48.86 -34.45 0.43
C ILE A 38 -47.40 -34.39 0.92
N VAL A 39 -46.80 -35.55 1.14
CA VAL A 39 -45.38 -35.63 1.54
C VAL A 39 -44.45 -35.00 0.49
N LEU A 40 -44.71 -35.30 -0.80
CA LEU A 40 -43.92 -34.73 -1.88
C LEU A 40 -44.05 -33.20 -1.96
N LEU A 41 -45.24 -32.62 -1.78
CA LEU A 41 -45.47 -31.18 -1.74
C LEU A 41 -44.73 -30.50 -0.60
N VAL A 42 -44.73 -31.11 0.61
CA VAL A 42 -44.02 -30.61 1.77
C VAL A 42 -42.50 -30.60 1.53
N ILE A 43 -41.96 -31.70 0.95
CA ILE A 43 -40.53 -31.80 0.63
C ILE A 43 -40.14 -30.75 -0.41
N LEU A 44 -40.92 -30.58 -1.49
CA LEU A 44 -40.66 -29.57 -2.52
C LEU A 44 -40.76 -28.14 -1.98
N GLY A 45 -41.74 -27.87 -1.09
CA GLY A 45 -41.87 -26.57 -0.41
C GLY A 45 -40.68 -26.28 0.47
N ALA A 46 -40.23 -27.24 1.29
CA ALA A 46 -39.04 -27.09 2.13
C ALA A 46 -37.78 -26.87 1.29
N ALA A 47 -37.57 -27.64 0.24
CA ALA A 47 -36.45 -27.48 -0.68
C ALA A 47 -36.43 -26.09 -1.34
N PHE A 48 -37.61 -25.57 -1.71
CA PHE A 48 -37.77 -24.23 -2.28
C PHE A 48 -37.40 -23.14 -1.28
N ILE A 49 -37.84 -23.27 -0.03
CA ILE A 49 -37.47 -22.27 1.03
C ILE A 49 -35.97 -22.27 1.24
N VAL A 50 -35.35 -23.43 1.40
CA VAL A 50 -33.88 -23.52 1.58
C VAL A 50 -33.15 -22.90 0.40
N TRP A 51 -33.56 -23.24 -0.82
CA TRP A 51 -32.95 -22.69 -2.02
C TRP A 51 -33.13 -21.16 -2.13
N HIS A 52 -34.32 -20.65 -1.80
CA HIS A 52 -34.59 -19.21 -1.79
C HIS A 52 -33.70 -18.47 -0.78
N VAL A 53 -33.55 -19.00 0.43
CA VAL A 53 -32.67 -18.44 1.47
C VAL A 53 -31.22 -18.40 1.02
N GLU A 54 -30.72 -19.48 0.40
CA GLU A 54 -29.34 -19.51 -0.11
C GLU A 54 -29.12 -18.53 -1.28
N CYS A 55 -30.10 -18.41 -2.18
CA CYS A 55 -30.05 -17.39 -3.23
C CYS A 55 -29.99 -15.96 -2.66
N GLN A 56 -30.79 -15.65 -1.66
CA GLN A 56 -30.76 -14.35 -0.99
C GLN A 56 -29.42 -14.09 -0.28
N ARG A 57 -28.85 -15.08 0.38
CA ARG A 57 -27.51 -15.00 1.00
C ARG A 57 -26.44 -14.71 -0.04
N LEU A 58 -26.46 -15.39 -1.19
CA LEU A 58 -25.51 -15.16 -2.28
C LEU A 58 -25.64 -13.77 -2.89
N ILE A 59 -26.88 -13.29 -3.09
CA ILE A 59 -27.16 -11.93 -3.58
C ILE A 59 -26.61 -10.88 -2.60
N ASN A 60 -26.87 -11.06 -1.31
CA ASN A 60 -26.40 -10.13 -0.29
C ASN A 60 -24.86 -10.11 -0.20
N ARG A 61 -24.20 -11.29 -0.19
CA ARG A 61 -22.73 -11.38 -0.25
C ARG A 61 -22.16 -10.68 -1.49
N ASN A 62 -22.79 -10.85 -2.65
CA ASN A 62 -22.34 -10.19 -3.88
C ASN A 62 -22.51 -8.67 -3.81
N ARG A 63 -23.61 -8.17 -3.18
CA ARG A 63 -23.82 -6.73 -2.94
C ARG A 63 -22.77 -6.17 -1.98
N GLU A 64 -22.46 -6.88 -0.91
CA GLU A 64 -21.43 -6.47 0.04
C GLU A 64 -20.04 -6.44 -0.62
N MET A 65 -19.66 -7.47 -1.37
CA MET A 65 -18.40 -7.47 -2.14
C MET A 65 -18.32 -6.31 -3.14
N LYS A 66 -19.42 -5.99 -3.83
CA LYS A 66 -19.47 -4.83 -4.73
C LYS A 66 -19.30 -3.50 -3.98
N LYS A 67 -19.95 -3.35 -2.82
CA LYS A 67 -19.78 -2.16 -1.97
C LYS A 67 -18.32 -2.04 -1.49
N GLN A 68 -17.73 -3.12 -1.01
CA GLN A 68 -16.33 -3.15 -0.58
C GLN A 68 -15.38 -2.81 -1.71
N ALA A 69 -15.55 -3.41 -2.88
CA ALA A 69 -14.75 -3.11 -4.07
C ALA A 69 -14.86 -1.65 -4.51
N CYS A 70 -16.07 -1.06 -4.44
CA CYS A 70 -16.28 0.35 -4.75
C CYS A 70 -15.59 1.26 -3.72
N THR A 71 -15.69 0.93 -2.43
CA THR A 71 -15.02 1.67 -1.35
C THR A 71 -13.51 1.62 -1.49
N LEU A 72 -12.95 0.44 -1.79
CA LEU A 72 -11.52 0.27 -2.03
C LEU A 72 -11.03 1.08 -3.24
N LYS A 73 -11.76 1.00 -4.35
CA LYS A 73 -11.45 1.80 -5.54
C LYS A 73 -11.47 3.29 -5.26
N ASN A 74 -12.42 3.77 -4.46
CA ASN A 74 -12.50 5.18 -4.09
C ASN A 74 -11.35 5.59 -3.16
N ARG A 75 -10.94 4.72 -2.22
CA ARG A 75 -9.78 4.96 -1.33
C ARG A 75 -8.48 5.02 -2.12
N SER A 76 -8.23 4.05 -3.01
CA SER A 76 -7.05 4.07 -3.88
C SER A 76 -7.03 5.33 -4.76
N ALA A 77 -8.17 5.71 -5.36
CA ALA A 77 -8.26 6.91 -6.16
C ALA A 77 -7.97 8.19 -5.35
N ALA A 78 -8.39 8.24 -4.08
CA ALA A 78 -8.11 9.35 -3.18
C ALA A 78 -6.61 9.47 -2.87
N LEU A 79 -5.92 8.34 -2.61
CA LEU A 79 -4.46 8.31 -2.45
C LEU A 79 -3.75 8.95 -3.64
N TYR A 80 -4.05 8.50 -4.86
CA TYR A 80 -3.45 9.03 -6.07
C TYR A 80 -3.74 10.52 -6.25
N LYS A 81 -5.01 10.93 -6.16
CA LYS A 81 -5.42 12.32 -6.38
C LYS A 81 -4.72 13.28 -5.43
N LYS A 82 -4.68 12.97 -4.14
CA LYS A 82 -4.06 13.82 -3.11
C LYS A 82 -2.56 13.94 -3.32
N THR A 83 -1.90 12.81 -3.58
CA THR A 83 -0.45 12.77 -3.77
C THR A 83 -0.04 13.52 -5.05
N TYR A 84 -0.73 13.32 -6.15
CA TYR A 84 -0.41 14.04 -7.39
C TYR A 84 -0.67 15.54 -7.30
N ALA A 85 -1.72 15.97 -6.60
CA ALA A 85 -1.98 17.39 -6.38
C ALA A 85 -0.87 18.06 -5.54
N ALA A 86 -0.41 17.38 -4.47
CA ALA A 86 0.70 17.85 -3.66
C ALA A 86 2.02 17.90 -4.44
N LEU A 87 2.30 16.86 -5.22
CA LEU A 87 3.52 16.76 -6.02
C LEU A 87 3.62 17.83 -7.11
N SER A 88 2.52 18.16 -7.78
CA SER A 88 2.56 19.16 -8.85
C SER A 88 3.00 20.53 -8.33
N GLY A 89 2.55 20.93 -7.14
CA GLY A 89 3.00 22.17 -6.49
C GLY A 89 4.47 22.11 -6.06
N GLU A 90 4.93 20.97 -5.57
CA GLU A 90 6.31 20.84 -5.11
C GLU A 90 7.33 20.78 -6.24
N TYR A 91 6.99 20.21 -7.38
CA TYR A 91 7.86 20.30 -8.58
C TYR A 91 8.12 21.72 -9.00
N GLU A 92 7.10 22.57 -8.98
CA GLU A 92 7.24 23.98 -9.29
C GLU A 92 8.13 24.69 -8.27
N ASN A 93 7.92 24.44 -6.99
CA ASN A 93 8.74 24.98 -5.90
C ASN A 93 10.19 24.51 -5.98
N PHE A 94 10.42 23.22 -6.25
CA PHE A 94 11.76 22.65 -6.38
C PHE A 94 12.51 23.23 -7.59
N ALA A 95 11.85 23.31 -8.76
CA ALA A 95 12.42 23.92 -9.94
C ALA A 95 12.75 25.41 -9.72
N ASN A 96 11.87 26.16 -9.04
CA ASN A 96 12.08 27.57 -8.73
C ASN A 96 13.23 27.77 -7.74
N LYS A 97 13.37 26.91 -6.72
CA LYS A 97 14.53 26.94 -5.80
C LYS A 97 15.83 26.70 -6.56
N LEU A 98 15.93 25.62 -7.35
CA LEU A 98 17.12 25.33 -8.14
C LEU A 98 17.49 26.45 -9.09
N ASN A 99 16.53 27.06 -9.78
CA ASN A 99 16.76 28.20 -10.66
C ASN A 99 17.17 29.46 -9.90
N GLY A 100 16.62 29.68 -8.70
CA GLY A 100 16.95 30.82 -7.84
C GLY A 100 18.34 30.69 -7.22
N GLU A 101 18.72 29.51 -6.78
CA GLU A 101 20.02 29.19 -6.18
C GLU A 101 21.12 29.26 -7.24
N ASN A 102 20.92 28.69 -8.43
CA ASN A 102 21.87 28.82 -9.54
C ASN A 102 22.18 30.27 -9.92
N ARG A 103 21.26 31.21 -9.74
CA ARG A 103 21.49 32.63 -10.00
C ARG A 103 22.27 33.35 -8.88
N ARG A 104 22.14 32.91 -7.63
CA ARG A 104 22.77 33.52 -6.46
C ARG A 104 24.15 32.96 -6.14
N GLU A 105 24.41 31.69 -6.43
CA GLU A 105 25.54 30.91 -5.91
C GLU A 105 26.67 30.66 -6.92
N LYS A 106 26.78 31.41 -8.01
CA LYS A 106 27.99 31.38 -8.84
C LYS A 106 29.31 31.65 -8.04
N LYS A 107 29.24 31.73 -6.72
CA LYS A 107 30.36 32.23 -5.90
C LYS A 107 31.00 31.31 -4.87
N ALA A 108 30.46 30.20 -4.38
CA ALA A 108 31.24 29.36 -3.46
C ALA A 108 30.74 27.95 -3.07
N ASP A 109 29.45 27.59 -3.11
CA ASP A 109 29.03 26.35 -2.41
C ASP A 109 27.82 25.63 -3.06
N GLY A 110 27.76 25.62 -4.39
CA GLY A 110 26.63 25.05 -5.14
C GLY A 110 26.31 23.59 -4.84
N SER A 111 27.32 22.80 -4.42
CA SER A 111 27.13 21.39 -4.07
C SER A 111 26.31 21.19 -2.79
N ARG A 112 26.47 22.07 -1.80
CA ARG A 112 25.77 21.97 -0.49
C ARG A 112 24.31 22.35 -0.62
N ALA A 113 24.02 23.45 -1.32
CA ALA A 113 22.65 23.92 -1.54
C ALA A 113 21.81 22.91 -2.34
N THR A 114 22.40 22.30 -3.37
CA THR A 114 21.71 21.25 -4.15
C THR A 114 21.35 20.04 -3.29
N THR A 115 22.25 19.63 -2.38
CA THR A 115 21.98 18.51 -1.46
C THR A 115 20.87 18.87 -0.46
N GLU A 116 20.84 20.09 0.06
CA GLU A 116 19.80 20.57 0.98
C GLU A 116 18.44 20.62 0.28
N SER A 117 18.38 21.08 -0.97
CA SER A 117 17.16 21.09 -1.78
C SER A 117 16.66 19.68 -2.07
N PHE A 118 17.54 18.73 -2.39
CA PHE A 118 17.18 17.33 -2.58
C PHE A 118 16.62 16.70 -1.29
N ASN A 119 17.29 16.89 -0.15
CA ASN A 119 16.80 16.38 1.13
C ASN A 119 15.43 16.97 1.48
N SER A 120 15.21 18.28 1.21
CA SER A 120 13.92 18.93 1.43
C SER A 120 12.82 18.30 0.57
N ALA A 121 13.09 17.99 -0.69
CA ALA A 121 12.16 17.31 -1.58
C ALA A 121 11.85 15.89 -1.10
N CYS A 122 12.84 15.13 -0.65
CA CYS A 122 12.64 13.79 -0.08
C CYS A 122 11.81 13.83 1.21
N LEU A 123 12.05 14.80 2.09
CA LEU A 123 11.24 15.03 3.29
C LEU A 123 9.78 15.34 2.95
N PHE A 124 9.57 16.21 1.96
CA PHE A 124 8.22 16.53 1.49
C PHE A 124 7.49 15.29 0.95
N LEU A 125 8.16 14.49 0.12
CA LEU A 125 7.58 13.24 -0.40
C LEU A 125 7.22 12.27 0.73
N CYS A 126 8.12 12.04 1.67
CA CYS A 126 7.86 11.17 2.81
C CYS A 126 6.68 11.68 3.64
N SER A 127 6.59 12.98 3.90
CA SER A 127 5.48 13.61 4.64
C SER A 127 4.16 13.46 3.87
N THR A 128 4.17 13.65 2.56
CA THR A 128 2.99 13.47 1.70
C THR A 128 2.52 12.02 1.71
N ILE A 129 3.45 11.05 1.63
CA ILE A 129 3.14 9.62 1.70
C ILE A 129 2.54 9.28 3.07
N ALA A 130 3.18 9.72 4.16
CA ALA A 130 2.71 9.45 5.52
C ALA A 130 1.31 10.02 5.77
N ALA A 131 1.06 11.26 5.34
CA ALA A 131 -0.24 11.90 5.45
C ALA A 131 -1.32 11.16 4.63
N ALA A 132 -1.02 10.73 3.42
CA ALA A 132 -1.94 9.96 2.58
C ALA A 132 -2.26 8.60 3.20
N LEU A 133 -1.28 7.91 3.78
CA LEU A 133 -1.46 6.63 4.46
C LEU A 133 -2.27 6.77 5.75
N ALA A 134 -2.04 7.82 6.54
CA ALA A 134 -2.82 8.13 7.75
C ALA A 134 -4.30 8.38 7.42
N GLU A 135 -4.60 9.02 6.30
CA GLU A 135 -5.97 9.21 5.82
C GLU A 135 -6.57 7.91 5.27
N TYR A 136 -5.76 7.10 4.59
CA TYR A 136 -6.19 5.80 4.07
C TYR A 136 -6.63 4.86 5.20
N LYS A 137 -5.88 4.80 6.31
CA LYS A 137 -6.19 3.97 7.48
C LYS A 137 -5.75 4.66 8.77
N SER A 138 -6.61 5.55 9.27
CA SER A 138 -6.34 6.37 10.47
C SER A 138 -6.14 5.58 11.77
N SER A 139 -6.51 4.29 11.78
CA SER A 139 -6.29 3.40 12.92
C SER A 139 -4.84 2.90 13.05
N LEU A 140 -3.98 3.18 12.07
CA LEU A 140 -2.59 2.75 12.06
C LEU A 140 -1.63 3.93 12.11
N ILE A 141 -0.43 3.69 12.62
CA ILE A 141 0.66 4.63 12.60
C ILE A 141 1.65 4.19 11.52
N PHE A 142 1.89 5.09 10.56
CA PHE A 142 2.82 4.86 9.47
C PHE A 142 4.09 5.66 9.69
N GLU A 143 5.22 5.01 9.50
CA GLU A 143 6.53 5.63 9.43
C GLU A 143 7.08 5.43 8.03
N VAL A 144 7.47 6.51 7.39
CA VAL A 144 7.97 6.53 6.01
C VAL A 144 9.39 7.04 6.00
N LEU A 145 10.28 6.29 5.38
CA LEU A 145 11.67 6.68 5.19
C LEU A 145 12.02 6.66 3.70
N TYR A 146 12.91 7.55 3.32
CA TYR A 146 13.66 7.42 2.08
C TYR A 146 15.14 7.30 2.41
N ILE A 147 15.72 6.19 2.01
CA ILE A 147 17.13 5.86 2.19
C ILE A 147 17.82 6.02 0.86
N GLN A 148 18.74 6.97 0.75
CA GLN A 148 19.57 7.17 -0.43
C GLN A 148 20.80 6.27 -0.37
N ALA A 149 21.13 5.64 -1.49
CA ALA A 149 22.36 4.88 -1.66
C ALA A 149 23.42 5.72 -2.38
N GLU A 150 24.56 5.91 -1.74
CA GLU A 150 25.72 6.61 -2.29
C GLU A 150 26.87 5.64 -2.50
N ARG A 151 27.50 5.68 -3.67
CA ARG A 151 28.67 4.85 -3.96
C ARG A 151 29.94 5.65 -3.76
N GLN A 152 30.73 5.30 -2.75
CA GLN A 152 31.99 5.95 -2.45
C GLN A 152 33.11 4.89 -2.41
N GLN A 153 34.17 5.10 -3.18
CA GLN A 153 35.36 4.21 -3.23
C GLN A 153 35.03 2.71 -3.42
N GLY A 154 34.03 2.41 -4.24
CA GLY A 154 33.59 1.03 -4.50
C GLY A 154 32.67 0.40 -3.43
N GLN A 155 32.40 1.09 -2.34
CA GLN A 155 31.46 0.69 -1.31
C GLN A 155 30.15 1.47 -1.43
N THR A 156 29.03 0.83 -1.05
CA THR A 156 27.73 1.48 -0.98
C THR A 156 27.47 1.94 0.45
N PHE A 157 27.14 3.21 0.59
CA PHE A 157 26.73 3.84 1.85
C PHE A 157 25.27 4.19 1.78
N LEU A 158 24.57 4.02 2.90
CA LEU A 158 23.16 4.37 3.05
C LEU A 158 23.00 5.59 3.93
N ARG A 159 22.19 6.52 3.48
CA ARG A 159 21.85 7.75 4.19
C ARG A 159 20.35 7.95 4.21
N VAL A 160 19.78 8.22 5.36
CA VAL A 160 18.37 8.63 5.47
C VAL A 160 18.27 10.09 5.03
N THR A 161 17.56 10.34 3.94
CA THR A 161 17.36 11.68 3.36
C THR A 161 15.93 12.16 3.47
N GLY A 162 14.97 11.25 3.73
CA GLY A 162 13.58 11.57 3.98
C GLY A 162 13.03 10.77 5.16
N TYR A 163 12.21 11.40 5.99
CA TYR A 163 11.53 10.76 7.11
C TYR A 163 10.21 11.47 7.41
N ALA A 164 9.17 10.68 7.68
CA ALA A 164 7.91 11.17 8.22
C ALA A 164 7.21 10.11 9.05
N GLN A 165 6.51 10.52 10.10
CA GLN A 165 5.70 9.65 10.94
C GLN A 165 4.35 10.31 11.22
N GLY A 166 3.28 9.92 10.50
CA GLY A 166 1.90 10.32 10.74
C GLY A 166 1.70 11.78 11.17
N GLU A 167 0.76 12.04 12.06
CA GLU A 167 0.48 13.38 12.59
C GLU A 167 1.51 13.87 13.67
N HIS A 168 2.33 12.98 14.20
CA HIS A 168 3.28 13.27 15.28
C HIS A 168 4.70 13.36 14.75
N ASN A 169 5.00 14.44 14.07
CA ASN A 169 6.27 14.67 13.38
C ASN A 169 7.39 15.22 14.29
N ASN A 170 7.32 14.97 15.60
CA ASN A 170 8.18 15.64 16.58
C ASN A 170 9.61 15.07 16.73
N ASP A 171 9.91 13.90 16.13
CA ASP A 171 11.19 13.20 16.31
C ASP A 171 12.08 13.13 15.06
N ILE A 172 11.92 14.07 14.14
CA ILE A 172 12.68 14.12 12.87
C ILE A 172 14.22 14.13 13.00
N PRO A 173 14.82 14.68 14.04
CA PRO A 173 16.21 15.13 13.93
C PRO A 173 17.27 14.05 13.95
N SER A 174 17.09 12.97 14.70
CA SER A 174 18.20 12.05 14.98
C SER A 174 18.59 11.14 13.81
N LEU A 175 17.63 10.72 12.97
CA LEU A 175 17.90 9.85 11.83
C LEU A 175 18.50 10.60 10.65
N LEU A 176 18.01 11.82 10.38
CA LEU A 176 18.49 12.65 9.28
C LEU A 176 19.88 13.23 9.54
N ALA A 177 20.23 13.43 10.80
CA ALA A 177 21.55 13.92 11.21
C ALA A 177 22.63 12.82 11.23
N GLN A 178 22.25 11.55 11.04
CA GLN A 178 23.23 10.46 11.06
C GLN A 178 24.11 10.49 9.80
N PRO A 179 25.43 10.30 9.97
CA PRO A 179 26.32 10.19 8.81
C PRO A 179 25.96 8.96 7.96
N PRO A 180 26.30 8.98 6.66
CA PRO A 180 26.17 7.80 5.80
C PRO A 180 26.84 6.58 6.43
N ARG A 181 26.19 5.43 6.38
CA ARG A 181 26.68 4.18 6.94
C ARG A 181 26.92 3.18 5.83
N PRO A 182 27.98 2.37 5.90
CA PRO A 182 28.17 1.29 4.94
C PRO A 182 27.00 0.30 5.03
N VAL A 183 26.57 -0.28 3.91
CA VAL A 183 25.48 -1.25 3.83
C VAL A 183 25.63 -2.38 4.85
N THR A 184 26.86 -2.90 5.00
CA THR A 184 27.19 -3.98 5.95
C THR A 184 27.07 -3.58 7.42
N GLY A 185 27.01 -2.29 7.72
CA GLY A 185 26.92 -1.73 9.08
C GLY A 185 25.52 -1.26 9.47
N THR A 186 24.51 -1.44 8.61
CA THR A 186 23.14 -1.00 8.92
C THR A 186 22.51 -1.87 10.01
N PRO A 187 21.60 -1.33 10.83
CA PRO A 187 20.80 -2.12 11.76
C PRO A 187 19.80 -3.07 11.05
N SER A 188 19.47 -2.78 9.79
CA SER A 188 18.55 -3.55 8.98
C SER A 188 19.29 -4.66 8.23
N MET A 189 18.89 -5.89 8.47
CA MET A 189 19.33 -7.06 7.70
C MET A 189 18.76 -7.05 6.29
N LEU A 190 17.54 -6.54 6.15
CA LEU A 190 16.84 -6.50 4.87
C LEU A 190 17.52 -5.52 3.91
N ASP A 191 17.94 -4.34 4.38
CA ASP A 191 18.64 -3.37 3.54
C ASP A 191 19.94 -3.95 3.02
N GLU A 192 20.70 -4.64 3.90
CA GLU A 192 21.92 -5.32 3.49
C GLU A 192 21.66 -6.37 2.41
N GLN A 193 20.61 -7.18 2.55
CA GLN A 193 20.23 -8.18 1.55
C GLN A 193 19.77 -7.53 0.24
N LEU A 194 18.93 -6.49 0.30
CA LEU A 194 18.43 -5.80 -0.89
C LEU A 194 19.58 -5.28 -1.76
N PHE A 195 20.58 -4.68 -1.13
CA PHE A 195 21.74 -4.12 -1.83
C PHE A 195 22.74 -5.20 -2.26
N ALA A 196 23.01 -6.21 -1.42
CA ALA A 196 23.94 -7.29 -1.73
C ALA A 196 23.41 -8.21 -2.84
N GLU A 197 22.15 -8.59 -2.77
CA GLU A 197 21.51 -9.47 -3.73
C GLU A 197 20.97 -8.74 -4.97
N ARG A 198 21.06 -7.41 -4.99
CA ARG A 198 20.46 -6.54 -6.01
C ARG A 198 18.98 -6.88 -6.22
N HIS A 199 18.25 -7.00 -5.12
CA HIS A 199 16.85 -7.36 -5.16
C HIS A 199 16.01 -6.20 -5.70
N LEU A 200 15.61 -6.29 -6.95
CA LEU A 200 14.94 -5.20 -7.67
C LEU A 200 13.42 -5.14 -7.46
N SER A 201 12.87 -6.13 -6.78
CA SER A 201 11.43 -6.23 -6.54
C SER A 201 11.03 -5.63 -5.19
N PRO A 202 9.82 -5.07 -5.07
CA PRO A 202 9.28 -4.66 -3.78
C PRO A 202 9.22 -5.80 -2.78
N VAL A 203 9.60 -5.53 -1.53
CA VAL A 203 9.50 -6.47 -0.41
C VAL A 203 8.33 -6.09 0.47
N VAL A 204 7.54 -7.07 0.90
CA VAL A 204 6.42 -6.92 1.81
C VAL A 204 6.56 -7.93 2.92
N LEU A 205 6.62 -7.46 4.17
CA LEU A 205 6.57 -8.27 5.37
C LEU A 205 5.20 -8.06 6.03
N SER A 206 4.37 -9.10 6.02
CA SER A 206 2.93 -9.00 6.29
C SER A 206 2.55 -9.13 7.77
N GLY A 207 3.49 -9.43 8.64
CA GLY A 207 3.22 -9.61 10.07
C GLY A 207 4.42 -9.37 10.97
N PRO A 208 4.19 -9.15 12.29
CA PRO A 208 5.23 -8.75 13.24
C PRO A 208 6.33 -9.81 13.40
N ALA A 209 5.99 -11.08 13.35
CA ALA A 209 6.98 -12.17 13.43
C ALA A 209 7.91 -12.18 12.20
N GLU A 210 7.36 -11.90 11.02
CA GLU A 210 8.10 -11.81 9.78
C GLU A 210 9.02 -10.58 9.77
N VAL A 211 8.49 -9.40 10.19
CA VAL A 211 9.28 -8.17 10.33
C VAL A 211 10.43 -8.39 11.32
N ARG A 212 10.16 -8.94 12.48
CA ARG A 212 11.18 -9.19 13.50
C ARG A 212 12.30 -10.11 12.97
N ARG A 213 11.94 -11.18 12.29
CA ARG A 213 12.89 -12.18 11.77
C ARG A 213 13.71 -11.68 10.61
N SER A 214 13.09 -10.94 9.68
CA SER A 214 13.68 -10.61 8.39
C SER A 214 14.28 -9.20 8.34
N PHE A 215 13.75 -8.26 9.12
CA PHE A 215 14.21 -6.87 9.08
C PHE A 215 15.33 -6.58 10.07
N PHE A 216 15.17 -7.01 11.33
CA PHE A 216 16.10 -6.63 12.38
C PHE A 216 17.17 -7.68 12.67
N ARG A 217 18.43 -7.24 12.83
CA ARG A 217 19.48 -8.09 13.39
C ARG A 217 19.14 -8.47 14.84
N LYS A 218 19.47 -9.70 15.25
CA LYS A 218 19.19 -10.19 16.61
C LYS A 218 19.56 -9.22 17.73
N ARG A 219 20.68 -8.46 17.55
CA ARG A 219 21.17 -7.48 18.53
C ARG A 219 20.31 -6.22 18.63
N ASN A 220 19.55 -5.89 17.58
CA ASN A 220 18.82 -4.63 17.44
C ASN A 220 17.31 -4.88 17.33
N GLN A 221 16.83 -6.07 17.70
CA GLN A 221 15.42 -6.37 17.63
C GLN A 221 14.64 -5.46 18.57
N PRO A 222 13.66 -4.70 18.08
CA PRO A 222 12.80 -3.89 18.93
C PRO A 222 11.94 -4.81 19.81
N PRO A 223 11.33 -4.26 20.86
CA PRO A 223 10.30 -4.96 21.62
C PRO A 223 9.25 -5.56 20.69
N GLU A 224 8.71 -6.71 21.08
CA GLU A 224 7.64 -7.34 20.32
C GLU A 224 6.52 -6.33 20.05
N GLU A 225 5.97 -6.39 18.83
CA GLU A 225 4.85 -5.57 18.40
C GLU A 225 5.11 -4.07 18.14
N LYS A 226 6.34 -3.56 18.20
CA LYS A 226 6.59 -2.18 17.81
C LYS A 226 6.30 -1.95 16.32
N TYR A 227 6.76 -2.88 15.48
CA TYR A 227 6.54 -2.88 14.02
C TYR A 227 5.69 -4.07 13.62
N MET A 228 4.55 -3.78 13.02
CA MET A 228 3.54 -4.79 12.66
C MET A 228 3.73 -5.32 11.25
N GLN A 229 4.02 -4.43 10.32
CA GLN A 229 4.18 -4.73 8.89
C GLN A 229 5.22 -3.79 8.30
N TYR A 230 5.77 -4.17 7.15
CA TYR A 230 6.83 -3.41 6.50
C TYR A 230 6.79 -3.59 4.98
N LEU A 231 7.02 -2.50 4.27
CA LEU A 231 7.16 -2.47 2.82
C LEU A 231 8.46 -1.75 2.45
N ALA A 232 9.21 -2.30 1.50
CA ALA A 232 10.36 -1.64 0.89
C ALA A 232 10.19 -1.62 -0.63
N ILE A 233 10.34 -0.45 -1.23
CA ILE A 233 10.26 -0.25 -2.67
C ILE A 233 11.61 0.27 -3.15
N PRO A 234 12.38 -0.52 -3.91
CA PRO A 234 13.64 -0.05 -4.45
C PRO A 234 13.42 1.00 -5.55
N VAL A 235 14.16 2.09 -5.45
CA VAL A 235 14.26 3.13 -6.48
C VAL A 235 15.46 2.80 -7.34
N LEU A 236 15.23 2.58 -8.63
CA LEU A 236 16.24 2.11 -9.56
C LEU A 236 16.68 3.24 -10.50
N SER A 237 17.98 3.33 -10.74
CA SER A 237 18.54 4.16 -11.81
C SER A 237 18.15 3.60 -13.20
N ARG A 238 18.42 4.36 -14.25
CA ARG A 238 18.27 3.89 -15.65
C ARG A 238 19.13 2.67 -15.97
N ARG A 239 20.16 2.38 -15.17
CA ARG A 239 21.03 1.20 -15.30
C ARG A 239 20.60 0.02 -14.43
N ASN A 240 19.41 0.06 -13.87
CA ASN A 240 18.89 -0.92 -12.90
C ASN A 240 19.76 -1.08 -11.65
N GLU A 241 20.44 -0.04 -11.21
CA GLU A 241 21.13 -0.02 -9.92
C GLU A 241 20.20 0.57 -8.87
N ILE A 242 20.21 0.04 -7.67
CA ILE A 242 19.43 0.58 -6.55
C ILE A 242 20.12 1.86 -6.09
N ILE A 243 19.43 2.99 -6.25
CA ILE A 243 19.89 4.32 -5.82
C ILE A 243 19.20 4.78 -4.55
N GLY A 244 18.17 4.09 -4.11
CA GLY A 244 17.48 4.35 -2.85
C GLY A 244 16.39 3.33 -2.57
N LEU A 245 15.83 3.43 -1.37
CA LEU A 245 14.70 2.64 -0.89
C LEU A 245 13.64 3.57 -0.32
N ILE A 246 12.39 3.35 -0.69
CA ILE A 246 11.22 3.90 0.01
C ILE A 246 10.78 2.82 0.98
N GLU A 247 10.82 3.12 2.27
CA GLU A 247 10.41 2.20 3.32
C GLU A 247 9.18 2.72 4.03
N VAL A 248 8.21 1.84 4.21
CA VAL A 248 7.00 2.12 4.99
C VAL A 248 6.89 1.06 6.08
N SER A 249 6.98 1.50 7.32
CA SER A 249 6.74 0.68 8.49
C SER A 249 5.36 0.97 9.06
N VAL A 250 4.59 -0.07 9.34
CA VAL A 250 3.32 0.01 10.06
C VAL A 250 3.59 -0.29 11.52
N LYS A 251 3.30 0.68 12.40
CA LYS A 251 3.47 0.55 13.84
C LYS A 251 2.13 0.29 14.52
N LYS A 252 2.19 -0.41 15.65
CA LYS A 252 1.03 -0.58 16.53
C LYS A 252 0.56 0.77 17.06
N ASN A 253 -0.72 1.04 16.94
CA ASN A 253 -1.34 2.16 17.65
C ASN A 253 -1.70 1.70 19.06
N PRO A 254 -1.06 2.23 20.13
CA PRO A 254 -1.29 1.79 21.50
C PRO A 254 -2.70 2.13 22.03
N PHE A 255 -3.40 3.04 21.36
CA PHE A 255 -4.72 3.51 21.77
C PHE A 255 -5.87 2.75 21.12
N ILE A 256 -5.57 1.81 20.19
CA ILE A 256 -6.60 1.08 19.44
C ILE A 256 -6.56 -0.40 19.79
N PHE A 257 -7.71 -0.92 20.24
CA PHE A 257 -7.97 -2.34 20.47
C PHE A 257 -9.23 -2.77 19.69
N PRO A 258 -9.24 -3.99 19.09
CA PRO A 258 -8.11 -4.93 18.96
C PRO A 258 -7.01 -4.40 18.05
N VAL A 259 -5.84 -5.04 18.07
CA VAL A 259 -4.71 -4.68 17.20
C VAL A 259 -5.14 -4.79 15.75
N VAL A 260 -5.03 -3.68 15.02
CA VAL A 260 -5.40 -3.59 13.61
C VAL A 260 -4.13 -3.74 12.77
N MET A 261 -4.23 -4.44 11.66
CA MET A 261 -3.19 -4.55 10.63
C MET A 261 -3.79 -4.25 9.26
N LEU A 262 -2.94 -3.97 8.28
CA LEU A 262 -3.35 -3.92 6.89
C LEU A 262 -3.67 -5.35 6.41
N GLU A 263 -4.76 -5.49 5.71
CA GLU A 263 -5.10 -6.74 5.04
C GLU A 263 -4.24 -6.94 3.79
N THR A 264 -4.15 -8.16 3.29
CA THR A 264 -3.31 -8.50 2.12
C THR A 264 -3.62 -7.63 0.90
N HIS A 265 -4.90 -7.32 0.67
CA HIS A 265 -5.29 -6.46 -0.45
C HIS A 265 -4.92 -4.99 -0.21
N GLU A 266 -5.02 -4.49 1.03
CA GLU A 266 -4.59 -3.13 1.40
C GLU A 266 -3.06 -2.97 1.22
N LEU A 267 -2.28 -3.98 1.63
CA LEU A 267 -0.83 -4.03 1.39
C LEU A 267 -0.50 -4.02 -0.10
N ALA A 268 -1.27 -4.77 -0.92
CA ALA A 268 -1.09 -4.79 -2.36
C ALA A 268 -1.40 -3.44 -3.02
N ASP A 269 -2.46 -2.76 -2.58
CA ASP A 269 -2.83 -1.43 -3.07
C ASP A 269 -1.77 -0.39 -2.72
N ILE A 270 -1.31 -0.36 -1.45
CA ILE A 270 -0.25 0.55 -0.99
C ILE A 270 1.05 0.27 -1.74
N ARG A 271 1.44 -1.00 -1.91
CA ARG A 271 2.62 -1.39 -2.68
C ARG A 271 2.55 -0.88 -4.11
N SER A 272 1.42 -1.07 -4.77
CA SER A 272 1.21 -0.62 -6.15
C SER A 272 1.30 0.91 -6.25
N TRP A 273 0.69 1.63 -5.33
CA TRP A 273 0.75 3.09 -5.28
C TRP A 273 2.17 3.60 -5.03
N LEU A 274 2.90 3.06 -4.04
CA LEU A 274 4.29 3.42 -3.77
C LEU A 274 5.21 3.10 -4.94
N TYR A 275 4.94 2.00 -5.65
CA TYR A 275 5.71 1.65 -6.84
C TYR A 275 5.61 2.70 -7.94
N HIS A 276 4.47 3.37 -8.08
CA HIS A 276 4.35 4.52 -8.99
C HIS A 276 5.03 5.77 -8.44
N LEU A 277 5.03 5.97 -7.12
CA LEU A 277 5.69 7.12 -6.51
C LEU A 277 7.22 7.08 -6.55
N LYS A 278 7.83 5.91 -6.69
CA LYS A 278 9.30 5.79 -6.80
C LYS A 278 9.89 6.62 -7.93
N ASP A 279 9.13 6.84 -9.00
CA ASP A 279 9.60 7.60 -10.17
C ASP A 279 9.79 9.09 -9.85
N HIS A 280 9.12 9.61 -8.82
CA HIS A 280 9.33 10.97 -8.33
C HIS A 280 10.66 11.10 -7.57
N PHE A 281 11.01 10.10 -6.75
CA PHE A 281 12.33 10.06 -6.10
C PHE A 281 13.44 9.92 -7.13
N LEU A 282 13.25 9.09 -8.16
CA LEU A 282 14.18 8.96 -9.27
C LEU A 282 14.37 10.31 -9.97
N LEU A 283 13.29 11.02 -10.27
CA LEU A 283 13.36 12.32 -10.92
C LEU A 283 14.15 13.34 -10.09
N PHE A 284 13.91 13.44 -8.80
CA PHE A 284 14.68 14.32 -7.93
C PHE A 284 16.17 13.94 -7.89
N HIS A 285 16.47 12.66 -7.91
CA HIS A 285 17.84 12.17 -7.95
C HIS A 285 18.56 12.52 -9.28
N GLU A 286 17.85 12.38 -10.40
CA GLU A 286 18.38 12.76 -11.72
C GLU A 286 18.62 14.26 -11.82
N ILE A 287 17.72 15.09 -11.28
CA ILE A 287 17.89 16.54 -11.22
C ILE A 287 19.09 16.93 -10.34
N GLU A 288 19.19 16.36 -9.13
CA GLU A 288 20.34 16.59 -8.25
C GLU A 288 21.65 16.26 -8.95
N ARG A 289 21.69 15.13 -9.63
CA ARG A 289 22.89 14.67 -10.34
C ARG A 289 23.24 15.59 -11.51
N ALA A 290 22.23 16.00 -12.30
CA ALA A 290 22.46 16.92 -13.41
C ALA A 290 23.05 18.26 -12.93
N VAL A 291 22.48 18.83 -11.86
CA VAL A 291 22.98 20.11 -11.30
C VAL A 291 24.40 19.96 -10.74
N ARG A 292 24.75 18.84 -10.11
CA ARG A 292 26.13 18.60 -9.60
C ARG A 292 27.16 18.42 -10.73
N HIS A 293 26.76 17.89 -11.87
CA HIS A 293 27.66 17.68 -13.03
C HIS A 293 27.85 18.92 -13.90
N ASP A 294 26.87 19.84 -13.88
CA ASP A 294 26.95 21.11 -14.61
C ASP A 294 27.68 22.21 -13.83
N LEU A 295 28.10 21.92 -12.60
CA LEU A 295 28.98 22.81 -11.82
C LEU A 295 30.43 22.51 -12.20
N PRO A 296 31.19 23.51 -12.73
CA PRO A 296 32.59 23.37 -13.15
C PRO A 296 33.51 23.02 -11.97
#